data_28eeefd8f303230a5b483e536330f1c2
#
_entry.id   28eeefd8f303230a5b483e536330f1c2
#
_cell.length_a   1.000
_cell.length_b   1.000
_cell.length_c   1.000
_cell.angle_alpha   90.00
_cell.angle_beta   90.00
_cell.angle_gamma   90.00
#
_symmetry.space_group_name_H-M   'P 1'
#
loop_
_entity.id
_entity.type
_entity.pdbx_description
1 polymer ?
#
loop_
_entity_poly.entity_id
_entity_poly.type
_entity_poly.pdbx_seq_one_letter_code
_entity_poly.pdbx_strand_id
1 'polypeptide(L)'
;MEKIVALPEEAEEARTRLPIVPVAFGSGGKFPSADEAHLLLSVRAGSLSYTDAAGEETADAGQLLFVRRGHTLPELALDADFDCEFVLFDAAEDFLAHLELDDVSVGEVGDGCGLSAVAKMSVYALEYYHDCLKICAAVYAALAKIARDRMIARLERFDTLSERLSPAILQIEQRFGEALTVPMLAHACSMGESHFSRAFKQVYGASPIRYLIRVRIEAAKTLLADTDLPFEEIAKRCGFGTTKYFGDMLKRHEHVSPRELRAMYRSMTQVSFF
;
A
#
# COMPACT_ATOMS: atom_id res chain seq x y z
N MET A 1 18.04 30.84 15.57
CA MET A 1 19.34 30.97 14.85
C MET A 1 19.41 29.82 13.84
N GLU A 2 19.35 30.14 12.57
CA GLU A 2 19.43 29.14 11.52
C GLU A 2 20.83 28.53 11.50
N LYS A 3 20.94 27.22 11.57
CA LYS A 3 22.20 26.49 11.52
C LYS A 3 22.11 25.44 10.43
N ILE A 4 22.84 25.66 9.35
CA ILE A 4 23.03 24.70 8.27
C ILE A 4 24.48 24.23 8.30
N VAL A 5 24.69 22.94 8.33
CA VAL A 5 26.01 22.31 8.34
C VAL A 5 26.09 21.42 7.11
N ALA A 6 26.90 21.82 6.13
CA ALA A 6 27.26 20.99 5.00
C ALA A 6 28.39 20.03 5.39
N LEU A 7 28.32 18.79 4.95
CA LEU A 7 29.39 17.81 5.15
C LEU A 7 30.47 17.97 4.07
N PRO A 8 31.77 17.74 4.41
CA PRO A 8 32.85 17.92 3.46
C PRO A 8 32.78 16.97 2.25
N GLU A 9 33.28 17.40 1.09
CA GLU A 9 33.31 16.62 -0.15
C GLU A 9 34.14 15.32 -0.07
N GLU A 10 35.04 15.19 0.90
CA GLU A 10 35.82 13.98 1.19
C GLU A 10 34.98 12.77 1.61
N ALA A 11 33.64 12.96 1.76
CA ALA A 11 32.63 11.92 1.91
C ALA A 11 32.46 10.99 0.69
N GLU A 12 33.15 11.23 -0.41
CA GLU A 12 32.97 10.45 -1.65
C GLU A 12 33.30 8.96 -1.48
N GLU A 13 34.30 8.63 -0.64
CA GLU A 13 34.57 7.23 -0.29
C GLU A 13 33.47 6.57 0.56
N ALA A 14 32.78 7.34 1.41
CA ALA A 14 31.65 6.85 2.19
C ALA A 14 30.41 6.58 1.32
N ARG A 15 30.21 7.36 0.24
CA ARG A 15 29.11 7.19 -0.72
C ARG A 15 29.09 5.81 -1.39
N THR A 16 30.24 5.18 -1.55
CA THR A 16 30.34 3.86 -2.17
C THR A 16 30.05 2.69 -1.21
N ARG A 17 29.97 2.94 0.09
CA ARG A 17 29.86 1.91 1.13
C ARG A 17 28.60 1.98 1.97
N LEU A 18 27.93 3.10 2.02
CA LEU A 18 26.72 3.31 2.82
C LEU A 18 25.52 3.53 1.91
N PRO A 19 24.38 2.84 2.16
CA PRO A 19 23.14 3.05 1.37
C PRO A 19 22.49 4.41 1.62
N ILE A 20 22.84 5.11 2.68
CA ILE A 20 22.46 6.50 2.99
C ILE A 20 23.73 7.28 3.28
N VAL A 21 23.88 8.45 2.65
CA VAL A 21 24.99 9.36 2.88
C VAL A 21 24.41 10.74 3.21
N PRO A 22 24.63 11.25 4.43
CA PRO A 22 24.20 12.60 4.77
C PRO A 22 25.00 13.64 3.97
N VAL A 23 24.31 14.69 3.52
CA VAL A 23 24.86 15.82 2.74
C VAL A 23 24.95 17.08 3.60
N ALA A 24 23.86 17.39 4.30
CA ALA A 24 23.78 18.51 5.21
C ALA A 24 22.74 18.27 6.29
N PHE A 25 22.82 18.97 7.40
CA PHE A 25 21.81 18.94 8.44
C PHE A 25 21.69 20.33 9.11
N GLY A 26 20.58 20.57 9.78
CA GLY A 26 20.37 21.84 10.45
C GLY A 26 19.07 21.92 11.23
N SER A 27 18.82 23.13 11.74
CA SER A 27 17.58 23.45 12.44
C SER A 27 17.25 24.94 12.32
N GLY A 28 15.97 25.29 12.37
CA GLY A 28 15.49 26.66 12.32
C GLY A 28 14.13 26.82 11.67
N GLY A 29 13.71 28.05 11.45
CA GLY A 29 12.45 28.40 10.81
C GLY A 29 12.46 28.26 9.28
N LYS A 30 13.54 27.75 8.68
CA LYS A 30 13.70 27.48 7.25
C LYS A 30 14.50 26.22 7.02
N PHE A 31 14.31 25.62 5.86
CA PHE A 31 15.04 24.43 5.40
C PHE A 31 15.38 24.54 3.91
N PRO A 32 16.42 23.85 3.43
CA PRO A 32 16.79 23.84 2.00
C PRO A 32 15.79 23.04 1.17
N SER A 33 15.77 23.29 -0.14
CA SER A 33 15.01 22.48 -1.10
C SER A 33 15.58 21.07 -1.24
N ALA A 34 14.77 20.15 -1.76
CA ALA A 34 15.15 18.77 -2.06
C ALA A 34 15.68 18.61 -3.51
N ASP A 35 16.18 19.64 -4.15
CA ASP A 35 16.56 19.61 -5.58
C ASP A 35 17.69 18.63 -5.85
N GLU A 36 18.75 18.65 -5.04
CA GLU A 36 19.96 17.86 -5.25
C GLU A 36 20.09 16.63 -4.34
N ALA A 37 19.32 16.57 -3.24
CA ALA A 37 19.36 15.50 -2.25
C ALA A 37 17.95 15.24 -1.69
N HIS A 38 17.75 14.08 -1.06
CA HIS A 38 16.51 13.81 -0.32
C HIS A 38 16.49 14.66 0.95
N LEU A 39 15.31 15.17 1.28
CA LEU A 39 15.07 15.92 2.51
C LEU A 39 14.28 15.08 3.51
N LEU A 40 14.78 14.99 4.72
CA LEU A 40 14.03 14.51 5.88
C LEU A 40 13.93 15.65 6.89
N LEU A 41 12.72 15.99 7.29
CA LEU A 41 12.42 17.11 8.17
C LEU A 41 11.57 16.63 9.35
N SER A 42 11.87 17.12 10.54
CA SER A 42 11.07 16.95 11.75
C SER A 42 10.52 18.30 12.17
N VAL A 43 9.21 18.46 12.18
CA VAL A 43 8.53 19.68 12.62
C VAL A 43 8.54 19.71 14.14
N ARG A 44 9.14 20.75 14.76
CA ARG A 44 9.21 20.94 16.21
C ARG A 44 8.15 21.87 16.73
N ALA A 45 7.80 22.89 15.95
CA ALA A 45 6.78 23.88 16.30
C ALA A 45 6.13 24.42 15.03
N GLY A 46 4.91 24.92 15.13
CA GLY A 46 4.11 25.38 14.01
C GLY A 46 3.71 24.26 13.06
N SER A 47 3.36 24.62 11.84
CA SER A 47 3.04 23.70 10.75
C SER A 47 3.61 24.21 9.42
N LEU A 48 3.73 23.28 8.47
CA LEU A 48 3.98 23.61 7.07
C LEU A 48 2.86 23.01 6.21
N SER A 49 2.30 23.81 5.31
CA SER A 49 1.33 23.36 4.31
C SER A 49 1.98 23.35 2.95
N TYR A 50 1.63 22.37 2.12
CA TYR A 50 2.11 22.20 0.74
C TYR A 50 1.02 21.55 -0.09
N THR A 51 1.11 21.68 -1.41
CA THR A 51 0.22 20.98 -2.34
C THR A 51 0.96 19.81 -2.99
N ASP A 52 0.32 18.65 -3.05
CA ASP A 52 0.82 17.49 -3.80
C ASP A 52 -0.24 17.01 -4.81
N ALA A 53 -0.01 15.82 -5.40
CA ALA A 53 -0.95 15.24 -6.36
C ALA A 53 -2.31 14.83 -5.74
N ALA A 54 -2.39 14.70 -4.41
CA ALA A 54 -3.62 14.37 -3.67
C ALA A 54 -4.40 15.63 -3.25
N GLY A 55 -3.75 16.79 -3.21
CA GLY A 55 -4.33 18.08 -2.83
C GLY A 55 -3.46 18.86 -1.84
N GLU A 56 -4.08 19.73 -1.06
CA GLU A 56 -3.43 20.46 0.02
C GLU A 56 -3.23 19.55 1.22
N GLU A 57 -1.98 19.45 1.68
CA GLU A 57 -1.54 18.64 2.81
C GLU A 57 -0.79 19.49 3.82
N THR A 58 -0.75 19.06 5.08
CA THR A 58 -0.08 19.78 6.17
C THR A 58 0.77 18.79 6.98
N ALA A 59 1.96 19.26 7.39
CA ALA A 59 2.78 18.56 8.38
C ALA A 59 2.89 19.43 9.64
N ASP A 60 2.41 18.89 10.76
CA ASP A 60 2.29 19.56 12.05
C ASP A 60 3.46 19.25 12.99
N ALA A 61 3.56 20.03 14.07
CA ALA A 61 4.52 19.77 15.15
C ALA A 61 4.39 18.33 15.67
N GLY A 62 5.52 17.62 15.74
CA GLY A 62 5.57 16.20 16.10
C GLY A 62 5.55 15.27 14.89
N GLN A 63 5.54 15.78 13.66
CA GLN A 63 5.57 14.96 12.46
C GLN A 63 6.92 15.02 11.73
N LEU A 64 7.17 13.93 10.97
CA LEU A 64 8.28 13.78 10.05
C LEU A 64 7.76 13.99 8.63
N LEU A 65 8.51 14.75 7.83
CA LEU A 65 8.28 14.90 6.40
C LEU A 65 9.49 14.37 5.63
N PHE A 66 9.28 13.44 4.73
CA PHE A 66 10.25 13.01 3.72
C PHE A 66 9.89 13.63 2.38
N VAL A 67 10.86 14.22 1.69
CA VAL A 67 10.74 14.74 0.33
C VAL A 67 11.82 14.10 -0.53
N ARG A 68 11.40 13.47 -1.63
CA ARG A 68 12.32 12.83 -2.57
C ARG A 68 13.13 13.87 -3.34
N ARG A 69 14.38 13.55 -3.65
CA ARG A 69 15.26 14.38 -4.50
C ARG A 69 14.57 14.74 -5.81
N GLY A 70 14.70 16.01 -6.21
CA GLY A 70 14.11 16.56 -7.43
C GLY A 70 12.61 16.84 -7.33
N HIS A 71 11.99 16.58 -6.17
CA HIS A 71 10.58 16.93 -5.93
C HIS A 71 10.49 18.30 -5.25
N THR A 72 9.72 19.20 -5.83
CA THR A 72 9.41 20.52 -5.24
C THR A 72 8.10 20.43 -4.46
N LEU A 73 7.99 21.20 -3.39
CA LEU A 73 6.76 21.38 -2.63
C LEU A 73 6.07 22.66 -3.15
N PRO A 74 5.10 22.55 -4.10
CA PRO A 74 4.39 23.72 -4.60
C PRO A 74 3.53 24.33 -3.50
N GLU A 75 3.32 25.66 -3.59
CA GLU A 75 2.48 26.40 -2.66
C GLU A 75 2.87 26.22 -1.18
N LEU A 76 4.17 26.05 -0.91
CA LEU A 76 4.69 25.89 0.45
C LEU A 76 4.39 27.13 1.30
N ALA A 77 3.65 26.94 2.38
CA ALA A 77 3.40 27.94 3.40
C ALA A 77 3.90 27.46 4.76
N LEU A 78 4.53 28.36 5.51
CA LEU A 78 5.05 28.09 6.85
C LEU A 78 4.34 28.99 7.85
N ASP A 79 3.98 28.45 9.00
CA ASP A 79 3.48 29.25 10.12
C ASP A 79 4.53 30.22 10.65
N ALA A 80 4.09 31.29 11.34
CA ALA A 80 4.98 32.32 11.87
C ALA A 80 5.95 31.78 12.96
N ASP A 81 5.55 30.76 13.67
CA ASP A 81 6.32 30.06 14.70
C ASP A 81 6.92 28.74 14.24
N PHE A 82 6.94 28.51 12.92
CA PHE A 82 7.50 27.28 12.35
C PHE A 82 8.97 27.10 12.73
N ASP A 83 9.28 25.92 13.23
CA ASP A 83 10.64 25.51 13.58
C ASP A 83 10.81 24.01 13.31
N CYS A 84 11.94 23.65 12.72
CA CYS A 84 12.21 22.28 12.31
C CYS A 84 13.67 21.86 12.54
N GLU A 85 13.89 20.59 12.48
CA GLU A 85 15.21 19.96 12.30
C GLU A 85 15.19 19.21 10.99
N PHE A 86 16.30 19.24 10.23
CA PHE A 86 16.36 18.58 8.93
C PHE A 86 17.70 17.90 8.66
N VAL A 87 17.65 16.92 7.79
CA VAL A 87 18.82 16.28 7.18
C VAL A 87 18.59 16.19 5.69
N LEU A 88 19.55 16.69 4.91
CA LEU A 88 19.68 16.36 3.50
C LEU A 88 20.57 15.12 3.36
N PHE A 89 20.16 14.15 2.58
CA PHE A 89 20.93 12.93 2.39
C PHE A 89 20.79 12.40 0.96
N ASP A 90 21.79 11.65 0.52
CA ASP A 90 21.73 10.85 -0.69
C ASP A 90 21.45 9.39 -0.35
N ALA A 91 20.70 8.69 -1.16
CA ALA A 91 20.37 7.30 -0.97
C ALA A 91 20.22 6.57 -2.31
N ALA A 92 20.54 5.27 -2.29
CA ALA A 92 20.31 4.43 -3.46
C ALA A 92 18.79 4.32 -3.75
N GLU A 93 18.39 4.53 -5.00
CA GLU A 93 16.98 4.48 -5.41
C GLU A 93 16.34 3.12 -5.12
N ASP A 94 17.08 2.02 -5.31
CA ASP A 94 16.61 0.68 -4.98
C ASP A 94 16.27 0.53 -3.49
N PHE A 95 17.03 1.17 -2.61
CA PHE A 95 16.76 1.17 -1.18
C PHE A 95 15.45 1.90 -0.85
N LEU A 96 15.25 3.10 -1.41
CA LEU A 96 14.04 3.87 -1.20
C LEU A 96 12.79 3.21 -1.81
N ALA A 97 12.95 2.55 -2.96
CA ALA A 97 11.87 1.80 -3.60
C ALA A 97 11.33 0.67 -2.69
N HIS A 98 12.20 0.00 -1.93
CA HIS A 98 11.79 -1.04 -0.99
C HIS A 98 11.00 -0.51 0.22
N LEU A 99 11.10 0.78 0.53
CA LEU A 99 10.33 1.41 1.59
C LEU A 99 8.92 1.83 1.15
N GLU A 100 8.60 1.73 -0.14
CA GLU A 100 7.30 2.13 -0.75
C GLU A 100 6.89 3.57 -0.37
N LEU A 101 7.88 4.49 -0.25
CA LEU A 101 7.63 5.90 0.03
C LEU A 101 7.22 6.64 -1.25
N ASP A 102 6.21 7.50 -1.14
CA ASP A 102 5.86 8.45 -2.20
C ASP A 102 6.92 9.57 -2.30
N ASP A 103 6.79 10.44 -3.29
CA ASP A 103 7.70 11.56 -3.48
C ASP A 103 7.66 12.53 -2.29
N VAL A 104 6.50 12.66 -1.64
CA VAL A 104 6.33 13.28 -0.33
C VAL A 104 5.64 12.30 0.61
N SER A 105 6.15 12.13 1.82
CA SER A 105 5.60 11.19 2.80
C SER A 105 5.67 11.76 4.20
N VAL A 106 4.56 11.73 4.92
CA VAL A 106 4.44 12.19 6.31
C VAL A 106 4.31 10.99 7.25
N GLY A 107 4.89 11.10 8.45
CA GLY A 107 4.76 10.14 9.53
C GLY A 107 4.94 10.81 10.89
N GLU A 108 4.59 10.13 11.97
CA GLU A 108 4.72 10.67 13.33
C GLU A 108 6.17 10.60 13.83
N VAL A 109 6.61 11.63 14.57
CA VAL A 109 7.88 11.56 15.33
C VAL A 109 7.66 10.61 16.50
N GLY A 110 8.31 9.45 16.45
CA GLY A 110 8.35 8.54 17.60
C GLY A 110 9.54 8.83 18.50
N ASP A 111 9.45 8.35 19.74
CA ASP A 111 10.61 8.31 20.63
C ASP A 111 11.77 7.59 19.95
N GLY A 112 12.93 8.24 19.85
CA GLY A 112 14.16 7.62 19.36
C GLY A 112 14.50 7.80 17.88
N CYS A 113 13.80 8.65 17.10
CA CYS A 113 14.22 8.91 15.70
C CYS A 113 15.60 9.62 15.61
N GLY A 114 16.10 10.18 16.70
CA GLY A 114 17.48 10.69 16.79
C GLY A 114 17.78 11.99 16.05
N LEU A 115 16.86 12.55 15.25
CA LEU A 115 17.09 13.79 14.49
C LEU A 115 17.43 14.97 15.39
N SER A 116 16.78 15.06 16.56
CA SER A 116 17.09 16.10 17.55
C SER A 116 18.52 16.00 18.11
N ALA A 117 19.08 14.80 18.20
CA ALA A 117 20.48 14.61 18.56
C ALA A 117 21.41 15.05 17.43
N VAL A 118 21.06 14.78 16.18
CA VAL A 118 21.80 15.22 14.99
C VAL A 118 21.84 16.75 14.89
N ALA A 119 20.71 17.42 15.05
CA ALA A 119 20.63 18.87 14.96
C ALA A 119 21.47 19.62 16.04
N LYS A 120 21.78 18.95 17.15
CA LYS A 120 22.64 19.48 18.23
C LYS A 120 24.13 19.24 18.01
N MET A 121 24.52 18.45 17.02
CA MET A 121 25.93 18.16 16.74
C MET A 121 26.68 19.42 16.35
N SER A 122 27.93 19.52 16.80
CA SER A 122 28.80 20.65 16.48
C SER A 122 29.73 20.30 15.35
N VAL A 123 29.86 21.15 14.34
CA VAL A 123 30.76 20.98 13.18
C VAL A 123 32.21 20.72 13.57
N TYR A 124 32.64 21.31 14.70
CA TYR A 124 34.04 21.26 15.16
C TYR A 124 34.40 19.98 15.94
N ALA A 125 33.41 19.12 16.25
CA ALA A 125 33.57 17.90 17.03
C ALA A 125 33.39 16.64 16.17
N LEU A 126 33.26 16.78 14.84
CA LEU A 126 33.03 15.66 13.95
C LEU A 126 34.30 14.81 13.82
N GLU A 127 34.36 13.72 14.60
CA GLU A 127 35.12 12.53 14.17
C GLU A 127 34.29 11.94 13.00
N TYR A 128 34.58 12.46 11.84
CA TYR A 128 33.81 12.39 10.59
C TYR A 128 33.02 11.09 10.37
N TYR A 129 33.66 9.94 10.56
CA TYR A 129 33.02 8.62 10.30
C TYR A 129 31.98 8.25 11.35
N HIS A 130 32.26 8.48 12.61
CA HIS A 130 31.38 8.13 13.73
C HIS A 130 30.09 8.96 13.72
N ASP A 131 30.18 10.22 13.38
CA ASP A 131 29.05 11.14 13.36
C ASP A 131 28.19 10.96 12.10
N CYS A 132 28.78 10.61 10.96
CA CYS A 132 28.04 10.16 9.80
C CYS A 132 27.20 8.91 10.11
N LEU A 133 27.72 7.95 10.83
CA LEU A 133 26.96 6.77 11.24
C LEU A 133 25.78 7.11 12.16
N LYS A 134 25.94 8.08 13.08
CA LYS A 134 24.83 8.56 13.93
C LYS A 134 23.73 9.23 13.09
N ILE A 135 24.10 10.07 12.12
CA ILE A 135 23.16 10.71 11.22
C ILE A 135 22.45 9.66 10.37
N CYS A 136 23.20 8.72 9.78
CA CYS A 136 22.62 7.61 9.03
C CYS A 136 21.62 6.82 9.89
N ALA A 137 21.97 6.47 11.11
CA ALA A 137 21.09 5.74 12.02
C ALA A 137 19.79 6.53 12.31
N ALA A 138 19.87 7.85 12.52
CA ALA A 138 18.70 8.70 12.71
C ALA A 138 17.82 8.74 11.45
N VAL A 139 18.40 8.89 10.26
CA VAL A 139 17.68 8.87 8.99
C VAL A 139 17.01 7.51 8.76
N TYR A 140 17.71 6.40 9.01
CA TYR A 140 17.12 5.06 8.90
C TYR A 140 15.94 4.88 9.85
N ALA A 141 16.07 5.29 11.10
CA ALA A 141 15.01 5.19 12.10
C ALA A 141 13.77 5.99 11.68
N ALA A 142 13.96 7.20 11.17
CA ALA A 142 12.89 8.06 10.71
C ALA A 142 12.19 7.49 9.45
N LEU A 143 12.95 7.05 8.44
CA LEU A 143 12.40 6.44 7.24
C LEU A 143 11.63 5.14 7.54
N ALA A 144 12.17 4.29 8.41
CA ALA A 144 11.50 3.09 8.85
C ALA A 144 10.19 3.39 9.58
N LYS A 145 10.16 4.47 10.37
CA LYS A 145 8.95 4.93 11.05
C LYS A 145 7.89 5.37 10.05
N ILE A 146 8.23 6.25 9.11
CA ILE A 146 7.32 6.71 8.05
C ILE A 146 6.77 5.52 7.25
N ALA A 147 7.63 4.61 6.82
CA ALA A 147 7.23 3.43 6.06
C ALA A 147 6.26 2.54 6.85
N ARG A 148 6.52 2.33 8.16
CA ARG A 148 5.64 1.57 9.04
C ARG A 148 4.28 2.23 9.22
N ASP A 149 4.25 3.53 9.47
CA ASP A 149 3.00 4.27 9.69
C ASP A 149 2.13 4.26 8.42
N ARG A 150 2.76 4.37 7.24
CA ARG A 150 2.07 4.20 5.95
C ARG A 150 1.53 2.79 5.74
N MET A 151 2.31 1.77 6.12
CA MET A 151 1.85 0.38 6.03
C MET A 151 0.64 0.14 6.94
N ILE A 152 0.64 0.67 8.17
CA ILE A 152 -0.50 0.59 9.09
C ILE A 152 -1.72 1.29 8.48
N ALA A 153 -1.59 2.53 8.03
CA ALA A 153 -2.68 3.28 7.41
C ALA A 153 -3.23 2.59 6.14
N ARG A 154 -2.37 1.88 5.39
CA ARG A 154 -2.78 1.08 4.23
C ARG A 154 -3.57 -0.16 4.64
N LEU A 155 -3.15 -0.86 5.72
CA LEU A 155 -3.88 -2.00 6.28
C LEU A 155 -5.24 -1.57 6.82
N GLU A 156 -5.33 -0.48 7.58
CA GLU A 156 -6.59 0.07 8.09
C GLU A 156 -7.56 0.44 6.96
N ARG A 157 -7.07 1.07 5.89
CA ARG A 157 -7.88 1.34 4.70
C ARG A 157 -8.36 0.06 4.02
N PHE A 158 -7.53 -0.98 3.98
CA PHE A 158 -7.88 -2.27 3.41
C PHE A 158 -8.98 -2.94 4.23
N ASP A 159 -8.86 -2.96 5.56
CA ASP A 159 -9.86 -3.53 6.46
C ASP A 159 -11.20 -2.80 6.34
N THR A 160 -11.19 -1.46 6.40
CA THR A 160 -12.38 -0.64 6.20
C THR A 160 -13.03 -0.88 4.82
N LEU A 161 -12.22 -1.03 3.77
CA LEU A 161 -12.72 -1.29 2.43
C LEU A 161 -13.32 -2.69 2.32
N SER A 162 -12.70 -3.68 2.94
CA SER A 162 -13.22 -5.06 3.03
C SER A 162 -14.57 -5.12 3.74
N GLU A 163 -14.69 -4.43 4.88
CA GLU A 163 -15.96 -4.31 5.62
C GLU A 163 -17.06 -3.67 4.77
N ARG A 164 -16.74 -2.60 4.05
CA ARG A 164 -17.70 -1.92 3.17
C ARG A 164 -18.15 -2.79 1.98
N LEU A 165 -17.36 -3.76 1.57
CA LEU A 165 -17.69 -4.71 0.49
C LEU A 165 -18.42 -5.96 0.98
N SER A 166 -18.47 -6.20 2.28
CA SER A 166 -19.10 -7.39 2.87
C SER A 166 -20.56 -7.61 2.46
N PRO A 167 -21.44 -6.59 2.27
CA PRO A 167 -22.80 -6.80 1.79
C PRO A 167 -22.86 -7.43 0.39
N ALA A 168 -21.91 -7.09 -0.49
CA ALA A 168 -21.84 -7.68 -1.82
C ALA A 168 -21.39 -9.14 -1.76
N ILE A 169 -20.43 -9.47 -0.90
CA ILE A 169 -20.00 -10.86 -0.69
C ILE A 169 -21.14 -11.70 -0.16
N LEU A 170 -21.87 -11.23 0.86
CA LEU A 170 -23.04 -11.93 1.39
C LEU A 170 -24.11 -12.18 0.33
N GLN A 171 -24.39 -11.17 -0.53
CA GLN A 171 -25.32 -11.38 -1.64
C GLN A 171 -24.80 -12.43 -2.64
N ILE A 172 -23.52 -12.41 -2.98
CA ILE A 172 -22.94 -13.40 -3.88
C ILE A 172 -23.04 -14.80 -3.28
N GLU A 173 -22.63 -14.98 -2.03
CA GLU A 173 -22.62 -16.31 -1.38
C GLU A 173 -24.02 -16.88 -1.15
N GLN A 174 -24.98 -16.05 -0.78
CA GLN A 174 -26.34 -16.50 -0.49
C GLN A 174 -27.22 -16.61 -1.73
N ARG A 175 -26.94 -15.83 -2.78
CA ARG A 175 -27.83 -15.66 -3.93
C ARG A 175 -27.11 -15.86 -5.27
N PHE A 176 -25.98 -16.61 -5.31
CA PHE A 176 -25.21 -16.86 -6.55
C PHE A 176 -26.04 -17.47 -7.67
N GLY A 177 -27.07 -18.24 -7.36
CA GLY A 177 -28.01 -18.83 -8.33
C GLY A 177 -28.87 -17.80 -9.07
N GLU A 178 -28.97 -16.58 -8.58
CA GLU A 178 -29.81 -15.53 -9.15
C GLU A 178 -29.04 -14.65 -10.17
N ALA A 179 -29.78 -13.82 -10.90
CA ALA A 179 -29.19 -12.89 -11.87
C ALA A 179 -28.58 -11.66 -11.17
N LEU A 180 -27.46 -11.85 -10.47
CA LEU A 180 -26.74 -10.76 -9.82
C LEU A 180 -25.96 -9.94 -10.86
N THR A 181 -26.04 -8.61 -10.74
CA THR A 181 -25.37 -7.65 -11.62
C THR A 181 -24.44 -6.72 -10.82
N VAL A 182 -23.46 -6.10 -11.49
CA VAL A 182 -22.56 -5.14 -10.85
C VAL A 182 -23.31 -3.98 -10.20
N PRO A 183 -24.31 -3.35 -10.86
CA PRO A 183 -25.13 -2.31 -10.23
C PRO A 183 -25.80 -2.75 -8.93
N MET A 184 -26.38 -3.97 -8.89
CA MET A 184 -27.02 -4.50 -7.69
C MET A 184 -26.03 -4.65 -6.52
N LEU A 185 -24.85 -5.21 -6.80
CA LEU A 185 -23.80 -5.42 -5.80
C LEU A 185 -23.22 -4.07 -5.31
N ALA A 186 -23.00 -3.13 -6.22
CA ALA A 186 -22.55 -1.78 -5.90
C ALA A 186 -23.55 -1.03 -5.03
N HIS A 187 -24.85 -1.12 -5.36
CA HIS A 187 -25.93 -0.53 -4.57
C HIS A 187 -25.98 -1.12 -3.14
N ALA A 188 -25.80 -2.43 -2.99
CA ALA A 188 -25.75 -3.08 -1.68
C ALA A 188 -24.63 -2.53 -0.78
N CYS A 189 -23.53 -2.08 -1.39
CA CYS A 189 -22.39 -1.46 -0.71
C CYS A 189 -22.50 0.08 -0.60
N SER A 190 -23.60 0.69 -1.05
CA SER A 190 -23.77 2.14 -1.16
C SER A 190 -22.64 2.82 -1.94
N MET A 191 -22.18 2.20 -3.03
CA MET A 191 -21.07 2.64 -3.87
C MET A 191 -21.52 2.87 -5.33
N GLY A 192 -20.86 3.81 -6.01
CA GLY A 192 -20.97 3.90 -7.47
C GLY A 192 -20.24 2.71 -8.13
N GLU A 193 -20.76 2.22 -9.27
CA GLU A 193 -20.29 1.00 -9.96
C GLU A 193 -18.78 0.99 -10.26
N SER A 194 -18.25 2.12 -10.75
CA SER A 194 -16.83 2.23 -11.08
C SER A 194 -15.94 2.16 -9.85
N HIS A 195 -16.34 2.80 -8.75
CA HIS A 195 -15.63 2.75 -7.48
C HIS A 195 -15.72 1.35 -6.87
N PHE A 196 -16.91 0.78 -6.81
CA PHE A 196 -17.15 -0.59 -6.35
C PHE A 196 -16.29 -1.61 -7.09
N SER A 197 -16.29 -1.56 -8.43
CA SER A 197 -15.53 -2.54 -9.24
C SER A 197 -14.02 -2.45 -9.00
N ARG A 198 -13.46 -1.25 -8.83
CA ARG A 198 -12.03 -1.04 -8.49
C ARG A 198 -11.73 -1.53 -7.07
N ALA A 199 -12.53 -1.12 -6.10
CA ALA A 199 -12.40 -1.52 -4.70
C ALA A 199 -12.49 -3.04 -4.55
N PHE A 200 -13.49 -3.66 -5.18
CA PHE A 200 -13.68 -5.12 -5.15
C PHE A 200 -12.47 -5.86 -5.75
N LYS A 201 -11.95 -5.40 -6.89
CA LYS A 201 -10.75 -5.99 -7.49
C LYS A 201 -9.52 -5.83 -6.61
N GLN A 202 -9.38 -4.69 -5.93
CA GLN A 202 -8.27 -4.42 -5.01
C GLN A 202 -8.30 -5.38 -3.81
N VAL A 203 -9.47 -5.63 -3.21
CA VAL A 203 -9.62 -6.47 -2.01
C VAL A 203 -9.60 -7.97 -2.35
N TYR A 204 -10.34 -8.39 -3.39
CA TYR A 204 -10.56 -9.82 -3.70
C TYR A 204 -9.74 -10.33 -4.89
N GLY A 205 -8.88 -9.50 -5.49
CA GLY A 205 -8.00 -9.88 -6.59
C GLY A 205 -8.70 -10.13 -7.94
N ALA A 206 -10.03 -10.05 -8.00
CA ALA A 206 -10.83 -10.33 -9.18
C ALA A 206 -12.01 -9.34 -9.31
N SER A 207 -12.51 -9.14 -10.55
CA SER A 207 -13.75 -8.37 -10.72
C SER A 207 -14.95 -9.07 -10.07
N PRO A 208 -16.01 -8.32 -9.67
CA PRO A 208 -17.20 -8.89 -9.02
C PRO A 208 -17.81 -10.04 -9.80
N ILE A 209 -17.93 -9.91 -11.12
CA ILE A 209 -18.50 -10.97 -11.97
C ILE A 209 -17.58 -12.21 -12.04
N ARG A 210 -16.26 -12.02 -12.07
CA ARG A 210 -15.33 -13.15 -12.02
C ARG A 210 -15.40 -13.89 -10.68
N TYR A 211 -15.56 -13.15 -9.59
CA TYR A 211 -15.76 -13.73 -8.27
C TYR A 211 -17.07 -14.54 -8.21
N LEU A 212 -18.18 -13.97 -8.69
CA LEU A 212 -19.46 -14.65 -8.77
C LEU A 212 -19.38 -15.94 -9.60
N ILE A 213 -18.71 -15.92 -10.77
CA ILE A 213 -18.51 -17.11 -11.60
C ILE A 213 -17.73 -18.18 -10.82
N ARG A 214 -16.70 -17.81 -10.06
CA ARG A 214 -15.94 -18.75 -9.21
C ARG A 214 -16.83 -19.42 -8.17
N VAL A 215 -17.66 -18.65 -7.46
CA VAL A 215 -18.60 -19.19 -6.48
C VAL A 215 -19.59 -20.17 -7.14
N ARG A 216 -20.12 -19.82 -8.30
CA ARG A 216 -21.02 -20.69 -9.08
C ARG A 216 -20.35 -22.00 -9.51
N ILE A 217 -19.08 -21.94 -9.93
CA ILE A 217 -18.31 -23.13 -10.29
C ILE A 217 -18.11 -24.05 -9.08
N GLU A 218 -17.74 -23.50 -7.92
CA GLU A 218 -17.59 -24.29 -6.69
C GLU A 218 -18.90 -24.97 -6.28
N ALA A 219 -20.01 -24.26 -6.33
CA ALA A 219 -21.33 -24.83 -6.08
C ALA A 219 -21.69 -25.94 -7.10
N ALA A 220 -21.35 -25.73 -8.37
CA ALA A 220 -21.58 -26.75 -9.40
C ALA A 220 -20.70 -27.98 -9.20
N LYS A 221 -19.47 -27.86 -8.74
CA LYS A 221 -18.58 -28.99 -8.40
C LYS A 221 -19.20 -29.87 -7.31
N THR A 222 -19.71 -29.23 -6.25
CA THR A 222 -20.43 -29.95 -5.20
C THR A 222 -21.62 -30.74 -5.76
N LEU A 223 -22.46 -30.12 -6.59
CA LEU A 223 -23.60 -30.81 -7.20
C LEU A 223 -23.18 -31.93 -8.18
N LEU A 224 -22.07 -31.77 -8.89
CA LEU A 224 -21.52 -32.77 -9.76
C LEU A 224 -20.99 -33.99 -9.00
N ALA A 225 -20.41 -33.76 -7.80
CA ALA A 225 -19.88 -34.84 -6.96
C ALA A 225 -20.99 -35.59 -6.22
N ASP A 226 -21.96 -34.88 -5.67
CA ASP A 226 -22.90 -35.42 -4.70
C ASP A 226 -24.25 -35.86 -5.29
N THR A 227 -24.51 -35.54 -6.59
CA THR A 227 -25.82 -35.78 -7.19
C THR A 227 -25.74 -36.34 -8.62
N ASP A 228 -26.84 -36.96 -9.06
CA ASP A 228 -27.05 -37.42 -10.46
C ASP A 228 -27.87 -36.40 -11.26
N LEU A 229 -28.01 -35.16 -10.80
CA LEU A 229 -28.78 -34.15 -11.51
C LEU A 229 -28.30 -33.94 -12.95
N PRO A 230 -29.22 -33.72 -13.90
CA PRO A 230 -28.89 -33.34 -15.25
C PRO A 230 -28.03 -32.06 -15.27
N PHE A 231 -27.10 -31.96 -16.21
CA PHE A 231 -26.24 -30.76 -16.32
C PHE A 231 -27.02 -29.44 -16.52
N GLU A 232 -28.17 -29.55 -17.18
CA GLU A 232 -29.10 -28.42 -17.35
C GLU A 232 -29.64 -27.92 -15.99
N GLU A 233 -30.04 -28.84 -15.12
CA GLU A 233 -30.54 -28.49 -13.78
C GLU A 233 -29.42 -27.92 -12.89
N ILE A 234 -28.20 -28.48 -12.98
CA ILE A 234 -27.04 -27.93 -12.27
C ILE A 234 -26.75 -26.53 -12.77
N ALA A 235 -26.69 -26.30 -14.10
CA ALA A 235 -26.49 -24.99 -14.67
C ALA A 235 -27.50 -23.97 -14.16
N LYS A 236 -28.79 -24.35 -14.14
CA LYS A 236 -29.87 -23.50 -13.64
C LYS A 236 -29.74 -23.17 -12.16
N ARG A 237 -29.48 -24.15 -11.30
CA ARG A 237 -29.32 -23.96 -9.85
C ARG A 237 -28.12 -23.07 -9.51
N CYS A 238 -27.05 -23.21 -10.29
CA CYS A 238 -25.85 -22.40 -10.10
C CYS A 238 -25.91 -21.04 -10.82
N GLY A 239 -27.03 -20.65 -11.41
CA GLY A 239 -27.24 -19.35 -12.01
C GLY A 239 -26.55 -19.15 -13.36
N PHE A 240 -26.19 -20.23 -14.07
CA PHE A 240 -25.73 -20.15 -15.44
C PHE A 240 -26.94 -20.08 -16.39
N GLY A 241 -26.93 -19.10 -17.29
CA GLY A 241 -28.05 -18.87 -18.21
C GLY A 241 -28.29 -20.01 -19.20
N THR A 242 -27.25 -20.77 -19.54
CA THR A 242 -27.34 -21.93 -20.44
C THR A 242 -26.37 -23.02 -20.02
N THR A 243 -26.71 -24.29 -20.35
CA THR A 243 -25.83 -25.47 -20.14
C THR A 243 -24.51 -25.33 -20.91
N LYS A 244 -24.57 -24.75 -22.11
CA LYS A 244 -23.36 -24.46 -22.90
C LYS A 244 -22.42 -23.51 -22.19
N TYR A 245 -22.93 -22.37 -21.72
CA TYR A 245 -22.12 -21.37 -20.98
C TYR A 245 -21.54 -21.96 -19.68
N PHE A 246 -22.32 -22.76 -18.96
CA PHE A 246 -21.83 -23.53 -17.82
C PHE A 246 -20.65 -24.44 -18.18
N GLY A 247 -20.79 -25.22 -19.23
CA GLY A 247 -19.73 -26.14 -19.71
C GLY A 247 -18.46 -25.38 -20.09
N ASP A 248 -18.60 -24.25 -20.80
CA ASP A 248 -17.47 -23.42 -21.23
C ASP A 248 -16.76 -22.79 -20.02
N MET A 249 -17.52 -22.31 -19.01
CA MET A 249 -16.95 -21.71 -17.79
C MET A 249 -16.28 -22.78 -16.94
N LEU A 250 -16.88 -23.96 -16.74
CA LEU A 250 -16.28 -25.04 -15.99
C LEU A 250 -14.96 -25.48 -16.66
N LYS A 251 -14.96 -25.68 -17.96
CA LYS A 251 -13.76 -26.08 -18.70
C LYS A 251 -12.66 -25.04 -18.64
N ARG A 252 -13.01 -23.75 -18.58
CA ARG A 252 -12.04 -22.65 -18.43
C ARG A 252 -11.39 -22.63 -17.03
N HIS A 253 -12.16 -23.00 -16.00
CA HIS A 253 -11.70 -22.99 -14.62
C HIS A 253 -11.02 -24.29 -14.16
N GLU A 254 -11.59 -25.45 -14.56
CA GLU A 254 -11.16 -26.76 -14.09
C GLU A 254 -10.41 -27.57 -15.18
N HIS A 255 -10.30 -27.01 -16.40
CA HIS A 255 -9.66 -27.63 -17.57
C HIS A 255 -10.31 -28.94 -18.07
N VAL A 256 -11.45 -29.32 -17.48
CA VAL A 256 -12.22 -30.52 -17.83
C VAL A 256 -13.71 -30.18 -18.07
N SER A 257 -14.43 -31.01 -18.84
CA SER A 257 -15.87 -30.85 -19.05
C SER A 257 -16.68 -31.29 -17.82
N PRO A 258 -17.95 -30.85 -17.66
CA PRO A 258 -18.84 -31.33 -16.58
C PRO A 258 -18.97 -32.87 -16.54
N ARG A 259 -18.97 -33.52 -17.71
CA ARG A 259 -19.05 -34.97 -17.81
C ARG A 259 -17.79 -35.68 -17.31
N GLU A 260 -16.63 -35.16 -17.68
CA GLU A 260 -15.33 -35.68 -17.22
C GLU A 260 -15.17 -35.47 -15.72
N LEU A 261 -15.50 -34.30 -15.23
CA LEU A 261 -15.39 -33.98 -13.80
C LEU A 261 -16.30 -34.88 -12.94
N ARG A 262 -17.54 -35.11 -13.36
CA ARG A 262 -18.45 -36.06 -12.69
C ARG A 262 -17.89 -37.49 -12.71
N ALA A 263 -17.32 -37.95 -13.83
CA ALA A 263 -16.71 -39.26 -13.91
C ALA A 263 -15.52 -39.40 -12.95
N MET A 264 -14.69 -38.35 -12.83
CA MET A 264 -13.56 -38.34 -11.90
C MET A 264 -14.03 -38.46 -10.44
N TYR A 265 -15.03 -37.68 -10.02
CA TYR A 265 -15.57 -37.79 -8.66
C TYR A 265 -16.11 -39.18 -8.34
N ARG A 266 -16.84 -39.79 -9.26
CA ARG A 266 -17.38 -41.17 -9.09
C ARG A 266 -16.29 -42.24 -8.99
N SER A 267 -15.22 -42.11 -9.74
CA SER A 267 -14.09 -43.05 -9.64
C SER A 267 -13.36 -42.92 -8.30
N MET A 268 -13.23 -41.71 -7.77
CA MET A 268 -12.63 -41.48 -6.45
C MET A 268 -13.45 -42.05 -5.30
N THR A 269 -14.77 -41.96 -5.36
CA THR A 269 -15.67 -42.51 -4.34
C THR A 269 -15.64 -44.02 -4.28
N GLN A 270 -15.42 -44.72 -5.43
CA GLN A 270 -15.33 -46.19 -5.49
C GLN A 270 -14.02 -46.75 -4.89
N VAL A 271 -12.96 -45.96 -4.81
CA VAL A 271 -11.65 -46.42 -4.29
C VAL A 271 -11.59 -46.34 -2.75
N SER A 272 -12.48 -45.59 -2.12
CA SER A 272 -12.49 -45.37 -0.63
C SER A 272 -13.19 -46.49 0.16
N PHE A 273 -13.63 -47.58 -0.45
CA PHE A 273 -14.34 -48.68 0.22
C PHE A 273 -13.58 -50.04 0.17
N PHE A 274 -12.23 -50.00 0.10
CA PHE A 274 -11.42 -51.18 0.27
C PHE A 274 -10.38 -51.00 1.37
#